data_fc4916174b7a2d412ee88b2a23fad324
#
_entry.id   fc4916174b7a2d412ee88b2a23fad324
#
_cell.length_a   1.000
_cell.length_b   1.000
_cell.length_c   1.000
_cell.angle_alpha   90.00
_cell.angle_beta   90.00
_cell.angle_gamma   90.00
#
_symmetry.space_group_name_H-M   'P 1'
#
loop_
_entity.id
_entity.type
_entity.pdbx_description
1 polymer ?
#
loop_
_entity_poly.entity_id
_entity_poly.type
_entity_poly.pdbx_seq_one_letter_code
_entity_poly.pdbx_strand_id
1 'polypeptide(L)'
;MKAYIYRDDINFYNYIFYADNSEEAKSMVAIAKGYNADETEDIEVWREPELDAYYDKYIPATALLSVGWELECRNCGAVNSDDNDLPTYDGNKAYCGKCGAELIWYEDAVFRKNPLKKLRRR
;
A
#
# COMPACT_ATOMS: atom_id res chain seq x y z
N MET A 1 -2.63 12.74 8.08
CA MET A 1 -1.50 12.18 7.31
C MET A 1 -1.92 11.86 5.90
N LYS A 2 -1.02 12.07 4.97
CA LYS A 2 -1.28 11.88 3.56
C LYS A 2 -0.57 10.63 3.07
N ALA A 3 -1.22 9.91 2.16
CA ALA A 3 -0.66 8.68 1.60
C ALA A 3 0.17 9.00 0.36
N TYR A 4 1.36 8.42 0.30
CA TYR A 4 2.27 8.54 -0.83
C TYR A 4 2.71 7.15 -1.25
N ILE A 5 2.74 6.93 -2.56
CA ILE A 5 3.16 5.65 -3.12
C ILE A 5 4.60 5.78 -3.59
N TYR A 6 5.42 4.82 -3.19
CA TYR A 6 6.78 4.69 -3.71
C TYR A 6 6.87 3.37 -4.47
N ARG A 7 7.33 3.43 -5.71
CA ARG A 7 7.52 2.23 -6.51
C ARG A 7 8.99 1.85 -6.52
N ASP A 8 9.26 0.63 -6.12
CA ASP A 8 10.62 0.07 -6.18
C ASP A 8 10.75 -0.68 -7.49
N ASP A 9 11.41 -0.07 -8.48
CA ASP A 9 11.52 -0.67 -9.80
C ASP A 9 12.44 -1.89 -9.82
N ILE A 10 13.32 -2.00 -8.84
CA ILE A 10 14.24 -3.13 -8.77
C ILE A 10 13.51 -4.39 -8.33
N ASN A 11 12.67 -4.27 -7.32
CA ASN A 11 11.93 -5.40 -6.77
C ASN A 11 10.50 -5.49 -7.27
N PHE A 12 10.05 -4.52 -8.03
CA PHE A 12 8.70 -4.45 -8.58
C PHE A 12 7.62 -4.41 -7.51
N TYR A 13 7.90 -3.80 -6.37
CA TYR A 13 6.95 -3.63 -5.29
C TYR A 13 6.53 -2.19 -5.16
N ASN A 14 5.28 -1.99 -4.76
CA ASN A 14 4.78 -0.67 -4.39
C ASN A 14 4.70 -0.60 -2.87
N TYR A 15 5.06 0.56 -2.33
CA TYR A 15 5.02 0.80 -0.90
C TYR A 15 4.18 2.04 -0.63
N ILE A 16 3.52 2.05 0.52
CA ILE A 16 2.70 3.18 0.94
C ILE A 16 3.37 3.84 2.14
N PHE A 17 3.61 5.13 2.04
CA PHE A 17 4.19 5.89 3.13
C PHE A 17 3.21 6.98 3.55
N TYR A 18 2.86 7.01 4.82
CA TYR A 18 2.00 8.05 5.37
C TYR A 18 2.87 9.14 5.99
N ALA A 19 2.73 10.35 5.47
CA ALA A 19 3.57 11.48 5.88
C ALA A 19 2.78 12.77 5.78
N ASP A 20 3.33 13.84 6.33
CA ASP A 20 2.66 15.14 6.27
C ASP A 20 2.77 15.79 4.90
N ASN A 21 3.86 15.52 4.18
CA ASN A 21 4.10 16.09 2.86
C ASN A 21 5.06 15.19 2.09
N SER A 22 5.28 15.52 0.82
CA SER A 22 6.10 14.67 -0.04
C SER A 22 7.57 14.63 0.39
N GLU A 23 8.09 15.72 0.92
CA GLU A 23 9.47 15.73 1.38
C GLU A 23 9.68 14.78 2.55
N GLU A 24 8.74 14.77 3.48
CA GLU A 24 8.80 13.82 4.58
C GLU A 24 8.68 12.39 4.09
N ALA A 25 7.79 12.16 3.13
CA ALA A 25 7.63 10.82 2.55
C ALA A 25 8.93 10.35 1.92
N LYS A 26 9.61 11.22 1.18
CA LYS A 26 10.90 10.86 0.57
C LYS A 26 11.94 10.53 1.61
N SER A 27 11.98 11.29 2.71
CA SER A 27 12.91 11.00 3.79
C SER A 27 12.63 9.65 4.41
N MET A 28 11.35 9.30 4.58
CA MET A 28 10.98 7.99 5.11
C MET A 28 11.43 6.87 4.16
N VAL A 29 11.29 7.09 2.85
CA VAL A 29 11.75 6.11 1.87
C VAL A 29 13.27 5.94 1.98
N ALA A 30 14.00 7.05 2.08
CA ALA A 30 15.46 6.99 2.20
C ALA A 30 15.87 6.15 3.41
N ILE A 31 15.26 6.41 4.56
CA ILE A 31 15.56 5.66 5.78
C ILE A 31 15.21 4.18 5.60
N ALA A 32 14.06 3.89 5.02
CA ALA A 32 13.65 2.51 4.80
C ALA A 32 14.60 1.76 3.88
N LYS A 33 15.28 2.46 2.99
CA LYS A 33 16.26 1.86 2.08
C LYS A 33 17.67 1.82 2.68
N GLY A 34 17.83 2.27 3.90
CA GLY A 34 19.12 2.25 4.56
C GLY A 34 19.98 3.49 4.31
N TYR A 35 19.40 4.52 3.74
CA TYR A 35 20.10 5.79 3.48
C TYR A 35 19.82 6.78 4.59
N ASN A 36 20.51 7.93 4.54
CA ASN A 36 20.20 9.01 5.47
C ASN A 36 18.93 9.73 5.03
N ALA A 37 18.24 10.35 5.99
CA ALA A 37 16.97 11.00 5.73
C ALA A 37 17.04 12.12 4.70
N ASP A 38 18.21 12.71 4.50
CA ASP A 38 18.38 13.79 3.54
C ASP A 38 18.83 13.32 2.16
N GLU A 39 19.03 12.03 1.98
CA GLU A 39 19.44 11.47 0.69
C GLU A 39 18.21 11.14 -0.15
N THR A 40 17.53 12.18 -0.59
CA THR A 40 16.22 12.01 -1.26
C THR A 40 16.24 12.41 -2.74
N GLU A 41 17.40 12.75 -3.30
CA GLU A 41 17.48 13.31 -4.65
C GLU A 41 16.80 12.48 -5.73
N ASP A 42 17.00 11.18 -5.68
CA ASP A 42 16.50 10.31 -6.74
C ASP A 42 15.22 9.58 -6.34
N ILE A 43 14.60 10.01 -5.26
CA ILE A 43 13.39 9.36 -4.77
C ILE A 43 12.17 10.11 -5.26
N GLU A 44 11.26 9.38 -5.90
CA GLU A 44 9.98 9.93 -6.34
C GLU A 44 8.85 9.23 -5.61
N VAL A 45 7.87 10.02 -5.19
CA VAL A 45 6.67 9.48 -4.56
C VAL A 45 5.46 10.10 -5.24
N TRP A 46 4.35 9.36 -5.24
CA TRP A 46 3.11 9.83 -5.83
C TRP A 46 2.05 9.96 -4.76
N ARG A 47 1.29 11.01 -4.85
CA ARG A 47 0.20 11.27 -3.92
C ARG A 47 -0.99 10.34 -4.21
N GLU A 48 -1.56 9.75 -3.17
CA GLU A 48 -2.74 8.88 -3.31
C GLU A 48 -3.79 9.30 -2.28
N PRO A 49 -4.57 10.36 -2.58
CA PRO A 49 -5.50 10.92 -1.58
C PRO A 49 -6.55 9.95 -1.10
N GLU A 50 -6.94 9.00 -1.94
CA GLU A 50 -7.99 8.05 -1.58
C GLU A 50 -7.59 7.13 -0.46
N LEU A 51 -6.30 7.02 -0.17
CA LEU A 51 -5.81 6.18 0.92
C LEU A 51 -5.55 6.96 2.21
N ASP A 52 -5.75 8.28 2.21
CA ASP A 52 -5.46 9.09 3.40
C ASP A 52 -6.23 8.64 4.63
N ALA A 53 -7.47 8.19 4.44
CA ALA A 53 -8.33 7.81 5.55
C ALA A 53 -7.81 6.61 6.33
N TYR A 54 -6.86 5.88 5.78
CA TYR A 54 -6.37 4.65 6.39
C TYR A 54 -5.03 4.82 7.11
N TYR A 55 -4.66 6.05 7.42
CA TYR A 55 -3.41 6.29 8.15
C TYR A 55 -3.33 5.49 9.44
N ASP A 56 -4.43 5.40 10.18
CA ASP A 56 -4.46 4.77 11.50
C ASP A 56 -5.29 3.49 11.54
N LYS A 57 -5.51 2.86 10.40
CA LYS A 57 -6.27 1.63 10.36
C LYS A 57 -5.85 0.79 9.16
N TYR A 58 -6.29 -0.45 9.17
CA TYR A 58 -5.99 -1.38 8.08
C TYR A 58 -6.62 -0.89 6.77
N ILE A 59 -5.86 -0.97 5.69
CA ILE A 59 -6.35 -0.60 4.37
C ILE A 59 -7.07 -1.82 3.77
N PRO A 60 -8.38 -1.72 3.52
CA PRO A 60 -9.08 -2.88 2.95
C PRO A 60 -8.66 -3.13 1.51
N ALA A 61 -8.76 -4.39 1.08
CA ALA A 61 -8.41 -4.76 -0.29
C ALA A 61 -9.18 -3.94 -1.32
N THR A 62 -10.44 -3.61 -1.04
CA THR A 62 -11.24 -2.81 -1.96
C THR A 62 -10.63 -1.44 -2.21
N ALA A 63 -10.04 -0.82 -1.18
CA ALA A 63 -9.43 0.49 -1.34
C ALA A 63 -8.20 0.41 -2.24
N LEU A 64 -7.39 -0.63 -2.09
CA LEU A 64 -6.21 -0.81 -2.93
C LEU A 64 -6.60 -1.03 -4.39
N LEU A 65 -7.57 -1.90 -4.60
CA LEU A 65 -8.04 -2.18 -5.96
C LEU A 65 -8.62 -0.93 -6.60
N SER A 66 -9.29 -0.09 -5.82
CA SER A 66 -9.91 1.12 -6.36
C SER A 66 -8.88 2.13 -6.84
N VAL A 67 -7.65 2.08 -6.33
CA VAL A 67 -6.59 2.97 -6.79
C VAL A 67 -5.63 2.27 -7.75
N GLY A 68 -6.03 1.13 -8.28
CA GLY A 68 -5.32 0.48 -9.38
C GLY A 68 -4.28 -0.55 -8.97
N TRP A 69 -4.25 -0.94 -7.71
CA TRP A 69 -3.32 -1.98 -7.29
C TRP A 69 -3.77 -3.34 -7.78
N GLU A 70 -2.79 -4.22 -7.99
CA GLU A 70 -3.05 -5.62 -8.30
C GLU A 70 -2.86 -6.43 -7.04
N LEU A 71 -3.78 -7.36 -6.79
CA LEU A 71 -3.68 -8.25 -5.63
C LEU A 71 -3.66 -9.69 -6.09
N GLU A 72 -2.65 -10.42 -5.65
CA GLU A 72 -2.55 -11.84 -5.97
C GLU A 72 -3.39 -12.63 -4.99
N CYS A 73 -4.24 -13.52 -5.52
CA CYS A 73 -5.05 -14.38 -4.68
C CYS A 73 -4.16 -15.44 -4.02
N ARG A 74 -4.20 -15.52 -2.71
CA ARG A 74 -3.36 -16.48 -1.98
C ARG A 74 -3.87 -17.91 -2.11
N ASN A 75 -5.09 -18.07 -2.57
CA ASN A 75 -5.66 -19.40 -2.74
C ASN A 75 -5.33 -20.01 -4.12
N CYS A 76 -5.45 -19.22 -5.18
CA CYS A 76 -5.25 -19.77 -6.53
C CYS A 76 -4.12 -19.11 -7.32
N GLY A 77 -3.52 -18.05 -6.79
CA GLY A 77 -2.43 -17.36 -7.47
C GLY A 77 -2.83 -16.38 -8.55
N ALA A 78 -4.13 -16.22 -8.81
CA ALA A 78 -4.57 -15.29 -9.84
C ALA A 78 -4.31 -13.85 -9.42
N VAL A 79 -3.91 -13.01 -10.38
CA VAL A 79 -3.70 -11.59 -10.14
C VAL A 79 -5.01 -10.87 -10.43
N ASN A 80 -5.55 -10.19 -9.42
CA ASN A 80 -6.81 -9.46 -9.51
C ASN A 80 -6.56 -7.97 -9.65
N SER A 81 -7.18 -7.37 -10.66
CA SER A 81 -7.07 -5.93 -10.90
C SER A 81 -8.18 -5.54 -11.87
N ASP A 82 -8.22 -4.27 -12.23
CA ASP A 82 -9.19 -3.81 -13.22
C ASP A 82 -8.95 -4.44 -14.59
N ASP A 83 -7.74 -4.91 -14.84
CA ASP A 83 -7.37 -5.46 -16.15
C ASP A 83 -7.32 -6.99 -16.19
N ASN A 84 -7.24 -7.63 -15.02
CA ASN A 84 -7.09 -9.08 -14.93
C ASN A 84 -8.06 -9.63 -13.90
N ASP A 85 -8.62 -10.80 -14.17
CA ASP A 85 -9.48 -11.52 -13.21
C ASP A 85 -10.25 -10.57 -12.30
N LEU A 86 -11.21 -9.84 -12.89
CA LEU A 86 -11.95 -8.80 -12.20
C LEU A 86 -12.53 -9.31 -10.89
N PRO A 87 -12.13 -8.73 -9.76
CA PRO A 87 -12.63 -9.17 -8.47
C PRO A 87 -14.08 -8.75 -8.25
N THR A 88 -14.76 -9.44 -7.34
CA THR A 88 -16.09 -9.05 -6.91
C THR A 88 -15.99 -8.43 -5.52
N TYR A 89 -16.96 -7.61 -5.18
CA TYR A 89 -16.91 -6.83 -3.94
C TYR A 89 -18.16 -7.06 -3.09
N ASP A 90 -17.95 -7.03 -1.77
CA ASP A 90 -19.05 -7.05 -0.81
C ASP A 90 -18.63 -6.20 0.38
N GLY A 91 -19.12 -4.95 0.41
CA GLY A 91 -18.72 -4.00 1.43
C GLY A 91 -17.25 -3.67 1.30
N ASN A 92 -16.49 -3.90 2.37
CA ASN A 92 -15.05 -3.65 2.39
C ASN A 92 -14.22 -4.85 1.95
N LYS A 93 -14.89 -5.93 1.55
CA LYS A 93 -14.20 -7.15 1.16
C LYS A 93 -14.20 -7.32 -0.34
N ALA A 94 -13.13 -7.90 -0.85
CA ALA A 94 -13.01 -8.24 -2.26
C ALA A 94 -12.73 -9.72 -2.39
N TYR A 95 -13.20 -10.31 -3.47
CA TYR A 95 -13.08 -11.75 -3.71
C TYR A 95 -12.46 -11.98 -5.07
N CYS A 96 -11.64 -13.01 -5.15
CA CYS A 96 -10.93 -13.35 -6.37
C CYS A 96 -11.91 -13.60 -7.51
N GLY A 97 -11.67 -12.97 -8.66
CA GLY A 97 -12.53 -13.15 -9.82
C GLY A 97 -12.40 -14.53 -10.46
N LYS A 98 -11.36 -15.29 -10.09
CA LYS A 98 -11.15 -16.61 -10.65
C LYS A 98 -11.67 -17.73 -9.76
N CYS A 99 -11.35 -17.69 -8.46
CA CYS A 99 -11.73 -18.80 -7.58
C CYS A 99 -12.74 -18.42 -6.51
N GLY A 100 -13.05 -17.14 -6.33
CA GLY A 100 -14.04 -16.68 -5.36
C GLY A 100 -13.55 -16.56 -3.94
N ALA A 101 -12.30 -16.88 -3.64
CA ALA A 101 -11.76 -16.72 -2.29
C ALA A 101 -11.58 -15.26 -1.94
N GLU A 102 -11.69 -14.94 -0.65
CA GLU A 102 -11.47 -13.55 -0.22
C GLU A 102 -10.03 -13.13 -0.49
N LEU A 103 -9.86 -11.93 -1.02
CA LEU A 103 -8.54 -11.36 -1.27
C LEU A 103 -8.03 -10.75 0.02
N ILE A 104 -6.95 -11.32 0.54
CA ILE A 104 -6.33 -10.88 1.79
C ILE A 104 -4.92 -10.43 1.46
N TRP A 105 -4.51 -9.29 2.04
CA TRP A 105 -3.15 -8.81 1.87
C TRP A 105 -2.62 -8.38 3.23
N TYR A 106 -1.31 -8.32 3.36
CA TYR A 106 -0.67 -7.93 4.61
C TYR A 106 0.03 -6.60 4.43
N GLU A 107 -0.01 -5.76 5.45
CA GLU A 107 0.53 -4.41 5.37
C GLU A 107 2.05 -4.35 5.55
N ASP A 108 2.76 -5.31 4.96
CA ASP A 108 4.22 -5.33 5.03
C ASP A 108 4.85 -4.12 4.34
N ALA A 109 4.15 -3.56 3.38
CA ALA A 109 4.65 -2.47 2.56
C ALA A 109 4.05 -1.12 2.95
N VAL A 110 3.46 -1.02 4.15
CA VAL A 110 2.86 0.23 4.62
C VAL A 110 3.68 0.78 5.76
N PHE A 111 4.14 2.02 5.60
CA PHE A 111 4.97 2.70 6.59
C PHE A 111 4.24 3.93 7.10
N ARG A 112 4.06 3.99 8.42
CA ARG A 112 3.37 5.09 9.06
C ARG A 112 4.34 5.87 9.93
N LYS A 113 4.18 7.19 9.96
CA LYS A 113 5.12 8.05 10.66
C LYS A 113 5.28 7.67 12.14
N ASN A 114 4.21 7.30 12.79
CA ASN A 114 4.26 6.92 14.21
C ASN A 114 3.65 5.54 14.41
N PRO A 115 4.23 4.52 13.80
CA PRO A 115 3.59 3.20 13.78
C PRO A 115 3.43 2.57 15.16
N LEU A 116 4.37 2.84 16.06
CA LEU A 116 4.32 2.19 17.37
C LEU A 116 3.11 2.56 18.19
N LYS A 117 2.58 3.75 17.98
CA LYS A 117 1.38 4.15 18.69
C LYS A 117 0.19 3.31 18.32
N LYS A 118 0.20 2.78 17.11
CA LYS A 118 -0.94 2.01 16.62
C LYS A 118 -0.75 0.53 16.79
N LEU A 119 0.47 0.05 16.59
CA LEU A 119 0.72 -1.38 16.54
C LEU A 119 1.01 -2.01 17.88
N ARG A 120 1.30 -1.19 18.84
CA ARG A 120 1.59 -1.69 20.15
C ARG A 120 0.30 -2.12 20.80
N ARG A 121 0.06 -3.30 20.85
CA ARG A 121 -1.13 -3.80 21.36
C ARG A 121 -0.90 -5.08 21.86
N ARG A 122 -0.79 -5.12 21.99
CA ARG A 122 -0.48 -6.08 22.20
C ARG A 122 -0.28 -6.61 22.78
#